data_d80b66169ae72b8ff083763fb3bd8478
#
_entry.id   d80b66169ae72b8ff083763fb3bd8478
#
_cell.length_a   1.000
_cell.length_b   1.000
_cell.length_c   1.000
_cell.angle_alpha   90.00
_cell.angle_beta   90.00
_cell.angle_gamma   90.00
#
_symmetry.space_group_name_H-M   'P 1'
#
loop_
_entity.id
_entity.type
_entity.pdbx_description
1 polymer ?
#
loop_
_entity_poly.entity_id
_entity_poly.type
_entity_poly.pdbx_seq_one_letter_code
_entity_poly.pdbx_strand_id
1 'polypeptide(L)'
;LPCGHEKVISIDSVRHKSFRCRVCQDNQYEKEAIEAGVIYNRGIKASHHDYRIYTLPCGCAKEIAVACIRKGTFECKNHTSRVSRTIDFTKPISVYLLKFKLPIGEVLKLGFAMDVNSRRLRYGLDGEAEYLYSRTFSSGQDAVNLERNLHDKYVDLRLDKNLMNQYMANGFTECYPLYMFSVLQEEIKNYNKETEFV
;
A
#
# COMPACT_ATOMS: atom_id res chain seq x y z
N LEU A 1 21.66 -23.79 24.79
CA LEU A 1 20.88 -24.26 23.64
C LEU A 1 21.81 -24.75 22.51
N PRO A 2 21.36 -25.64 21.62
CA PRO A 2 22.19 -26.14 20.51
C PRO A 2 22.72 -25.04 19.59
N CYS A 3 22.07 -23.88 19.55
CA CYS A 3 22.47 -22.71 18.77
C CYS A 3 23.55 -21.83 19.46
N GLY A 4 24.09 -22.24 20.61
CA GLY A 4 25.10 -21.49 21.36
C GLY A 4 24.55 -20.36 22.25
N HIS A 5 23.26 -19.99 22.13
CA HIS A 5 22.68 -18.96 22.98
C HIS A 5 22.31 -19.50 24.36
N GLU A 6 22.54 -18.68 25.38
CA GLU A 6 22.16 -18.99 26.75
C GLU A 6 20.69 -18.66 27.02
N LYS A 7 20.02 -19.50 27.80
CA LYS A 7 18.64 -19.28 28.25
C LYS A 7 18.38 -20.04 29.52
N VAL A 8 17.76 -19.39 30.50
CA VAL A 8 17.19 -20.06 31.67
C VAL A 8 15.95 -20.83 31.21
N ILE A 9 15.95 -22.14 31.43
CA ILE A 9 14.91 -23.09 31.01
C ILE A 9 14.44 -23.87 32.22
N SER A 10 13.12 -24.03 32.35
CA SER A 10 12.55 -24.90 33.41
C SER A 10 12.88 -26.36 33.13
N ILE A 11 12.98 -27.16 34.20
CA ILE A 11 13.22 -28.61 34.13
C ILE A 11 12.14 -29.29 33.27
N ASP A 12 10.88 -28.87 33.41
CA ASP A 12 9.77 -29.41 32.62
C ASP A 12 9.92 -29.12 31.14
N SER A 13 10.34 -27.89 30.75
CA SER A 13 10.63 -27.57 29.35
C SER A 13 11.76 -28.44 28.78
N VAL A 14 12.75 -28.80 29.60
CA VAL A 14 13.82 -29.70 29.15
C VAL A 14 13.28 -31.14 28.97
N ARG A 15 12.49 -31.64 29.91
CA ARG A 15 11.88 -32.96 29.83
C ARG A 15 11.00 -33.15 28.61
N HIS A 16 10.21 -32.11 28.26
CA HIS A 16 9.29 -32.15 27.12
C HIS A 16 9.93 -31.65 25.82
N LYS A 17 11.21 -31.32 25.81
CA LYS A 17 11.94 -30.76 24.64
C LYS A 17 11.24 -29.52 24.03
N SER A 18 10.51 -28.76 24.84
CA SER A 18 9.66 -27.63 24.40
C SER A 18 10.34 -26.28 24.53
N PHE A 19 11.65 -26.21 24.30
CA PHE A 19 12.43 -24.97 24.39
C PHE A 19 12.81 -24.44 23.01
N ARG A 20 12.60 -23.15 22.84
CA ARG A 20 13.02 -22.43 21.62
C ARG A 20 13.93 -21.28 21.99
N CYS A 21 14.94 -21.07 21.18
CA CYS A 21 15.81 -19.92 21.33
C CYS A 21 15.11 -18.66 20.79
N ARG A 22 14.85 -17.69 21.67
CA ARG A 22 14.20 -16.43 21.28
C ARG A 22 15.07 -15.63 20.31
N VAL A 23 16.38 -15.60 20.50
CA VAL A 23 17.30 -14.88 19.60
C VAL A 23 17.25 -15.46 18.20
N CYS A 24 17.34 -16.80 18.06
CA CYS A 24 17.23 -17.44 16.75
C CYS A 24 15.85 -17.22 16.11
N GLN A 25 14.80 -17.21 16.91
CA GLN A 25 13.44 -16.97 16.42
C GLN A 25 13.26 -15.53 15.96
N ASP A 26 13.77 -14.56 16.68
CA ASP A 26 13.73 -13.14 16.29
C ASP A 26 14.55 -12.90 15.02
N ASN A 27 15.72 -13.50 14.88
CA ASN A 27 16.53 -13.43 13.65
C ASN A 27 15.79 -14.04 12.44
N GLN A 28 15.05 -15.13 12.67
CA GLN A 28 14.22 -15.73 11.61
C GLN A 28 13.08 -14.80 11.19
N TYR A 29 12.39 -14.14 12.14
CA TYR A 29 11.34 -13.17 11.83
C TYR A 29 11.89 -11.95 11.09
N GLU A 30 13.09 -11.49 11.43
CA GLU A 30 13.74 -10.38 10.74
C GLU A 30 14.06 -10.74 9.28
N LYS A 31 14.60 -11.93 9.04
CA LYS A 31 14.83 -12.44 7.68
C LYS A 31 13.54 -12.54 6.87
N GLU A 32 12.50 -13.15 7.43
CA GLU A 32 11.18 -13.28 6.80
C GLU A 32 10.53 -11.91 6.51
N ALA A 33 10.75 -10.93 7.39
CA ALA A 33 10.27 -9.56 7.21
C ALA A 33 10.98 -8.85 6.04
N ILE A 34 12.31 -8.98 5.94
CA ILE A 34 13.09 -8.44 4.83
C ILE A 34 12.61 -9.03 3.50
N GLU A 35 12.44 -10.35 3.43
CA GLU A 35 11.94 -11.06 2.25
C GLU A 35 10.52 -10.59 1.85
N ALA A 36 9.71 -10.22 2.84
CA ALA A 36 8.34 -9.70 2.63
C ALA A 36 8.28 -8.17 2.38
N GLY A 37 9.43 -7.46 2.41
CA GLY A 37 9.49 -6.01 2.21
C GLY A 37 8.93 -5.19 3.37
N VAL A 38 8.98 -5.71 4.61
CA VAL A 38 8.54 -5.02 5.84
C VAL A 38 9.67 -5.02 6.88
N ILE A 39 9.55 -4.20 7.92
CA ILE A 39 10.53 -4.14 9.00
C ILE A 39 9.94 -4.82 10.24
N TYR A 40 10.63 -5.82 10.79
CA TYR A 40 10.25 -6.45 12.06
C TYR A 40 10.64 -5.55 13.24
N ASN A 41 9.68 -5.16 14.06
CA ASN A 41 9.91 -4.35 15.25
C ASN A 41 10.26 -5.24 16.45
N ARG A 42 11.54 -5.65 16.51
CA ARG A 42 12.06 -6.52 17.56
C ARG A 42 11.80 -5.94 18.96
N GLY A 43 11.39 -6.78 19.89
CA GLY A 43 11.18 -6.40 21.29
C GLY A 43 9.81 -5.81 21.59
N ILE A 44 9.02 -5.40 20.62
CA ILE A 44 7.65 -4.96 20.83
C ILE A 44 6.75 -6.20 20.99
N LYS A 45 6.04 -6.26 22.11
CA LYS A 45 5.15 -7.39 22.42
C LYS A 45 3.86 -7.27 21.62
N ALA A 46 3.52 -8.30 20.87
CA ALA A 46 2.22 -8.43 20.20
C ALA A 46 1.15 -8.95 21.18
N SER A 47 -0.12 -8.71 20.88
CA SER A 47 -1.27 -9.13 21.69
C SER A 47 -1.40 -10.65 21.75
N HIS A 48 -0.99 -11.34 20.70
CA HIS A 48 -1.09 -12.78 20.54
C HIS A 48 0.25 -13.44 20.20
N HIS A 49 0.49 -14.69 20.63
CA HIS A 49 1.77 -15.39 20.49
C HIS A 49 2.20 -15.63 19.03
N ASP A 50 1.23 -15.76 18.10
CA ASP A 50 1.49 -15.97 16.66
C ASP A 50 1.64 -14.65 15.87
N TYR A 51 1.47 -13.51 16.51
CA TYR A 51 1.56 -12.19 15.92
C TYR A 51 2.86 -11.49 16.28
N ARG A 52 3.29 -10.58 15.44
CA ARG A 52 4.43 -9.67 15.66
C ARG A 52 4.09 -8.29 15.13
N ILE A 53 4.81 -7.29 15.62
CA ILE A 53 4.67 -5.92 15.12
C ILE A 53 5.65 -5.72 13.97
N TYR A 54 5.12 -5.26 12.84
CA TYR A 54 5.90 -4.93 11.66
C TYR A 54 5.60 -3.50 11.21
N THR A 55 6.63 -2.79 10.74
CA THR A 55 6.45 -1.53 10.03
C THR A 55 6.32 -1.84 8.54
N LEU A 56 5.19 -1.45 7.97
CA LEU A 56 4.87 -1.63 6.56
C LEU A 56 5.60 -0.59 5.69
N PRO A 57 5.73 -0.78 4.36
CA PRO A 57 6.36 0.20 3.46
C PRO A 57 5.73 1.60 3.52
N CYS A 58 4.48 1.71 3.94
CA CYS A 58 3.79 2.98 4.17
C CYS A 58 4.16 3.66 5.51
N GLY A 59 5.11 3.11 6.28
CA GLY A 59 5.50 3.61 7.59
C GLY A 59 4.58 3.23 8.76
N CYS A 60 3.42 2.62 8.51
CA CYS A 60 2.50 2.20 9.57
C CYS A 60 3.00 0.96 10.30
N ALA A 61 3.06 1.04 11.64
CA ALA A 61 3.26 -0.14 12.48
C ALA A 61 1.94 -0.93 12.61
N LYS A 62 2.00 -2.25 12.42
CA LYS A 62 0.85 -3.13 12.49
C LYS A 62 1.19 -4.47 13.11
N GLU A 63 0.26 -4.99 13.89
CA GLU A 63 0.29 -6.35 14.39
C GLU A 63 -0.18 -7.32 13.30
N ILE A 64 0.69 -8.24 12.88
CA ILE A 64 0.42 -9.16 11.76
C ILE A 64 0.82 -10.58 12.19
N ALA A 65 0.01 -11.56 11.82
CA ALA A 65 0.34 -12.96 12.03
C ALA A 65 1.58 -13.35 11.21
N VAL A 66 2.52 -14.07 11.82
CA VAL A 66 3.76 -14.53 11.17
C VAL A 66 3.46 -15.33 9.89
N ALA A 67 2.40 -16.13 9.89
CA ALA A 67 1.94 -16.87 8.70
C ALA A 67 1.53 -15.96 7.54
N CYS A 68 0.98 -14.76 7.83
CA CYS A 68 0.63 -13.78 6.81
C CYS A 68 1.87 -13.14 6.19
N ILE A 69 2.92 -12.88 6.99
CA ILE A 69 4.21 -12.38 6.48
C ILE A 69 4.82 -13.39 5.50
N ARG A 70 4.90 -14.67 5.88
CA ARG A 70 5.42 -15.76 5.04
C ARG A 70 4.66 -15.93 3.72
N LYS A 71 3.35 -15.66 3.73
CA LYS A 71 2.49 -15.77 2.54
C LYS A 71 2.40 -14.45 1.75
N GLY A 72 2.98 -13.37 2.23
CA GLY A 72 2.80 -12.04 1.65
C GLY A 72 1.34 -11.54 1.71
N THR A 73 0.55 -11.99 2.71
CA THR A 73 -0.90 -11.76 2.79
C THR A 73 -1.29 -10.71 3.83
N PHE A 74 -0.63 -9.57 3.83
CA PHE A 74 -0.88 -8.48 4.78
C PHE A 74 -1.18 -7.16 4.05
N GLU A 75 -2.05 -6.33 4.65
CA GLU A 75 -2.47 -5.04 4.10
C GLU A 75 -2.51 -3.99 5.21
N CYS A 76 -2.23 -2.73 4.87
CA CYS A 76 -2.44 -1.62 5.77
C CYS A 76 -3.87 -1.10 5.65
N LYS A 77 -4.69 -1.27 6.69
CA LYS A 77 -6.07 -0.77 6.69
C LYS A 77 -6.18 0.76 6.64
N ASN A 78 -5.15 1.46 7.13
CA ASN A 78 -5.13 2.92 7.15
C ASN A 78 -4.77 3.51 5.78
N HIS A 79 -4.10 2.71 4.95
CA HIS A 79 -3.71 3.07 3.60
C HIS A 79 -4.29 2.04 2.64
N THR A 80 -5.62 1.86 2.70
CA THR A 80 -6.35 0.96 1.81
C THR A 80 -6.45 1.50 0.37
N SER A 81 -5.32 1.77 -0.26
CA SER A 81 -5.21 1.37 -1.63
C SER A 81 -4.99 -0.15 -1.57
N ARG A 82 -5.93 -0.92 -2.06
CA ARG A 82 -5.73 -2.33 -2.40
C ARG A 82 -4.61 -2.37 -3.44
N VAL A 83 -3.37 -2.28 -2.98
CA VAL A 83 -2.23 -2.66 -3.81
C VAL A 83 -2.43 -4.15 -4.00
N SER A 84 -3.09 -4.48 -5.09
CA SER A 84 -3.28 -5.86 -5.52
C SER A 84 -1.90 -6.50 -5.50
N ARG A 85 -1.76 -7.66 -4.85
CA ARG A 85 -0.54 -8.47 -4.79
C ARG A 85 0.06 -8.81 -6.17
N THR A 86 -0.62 -8.40 -7.21
CA THR A 86 -0.24 -8.59 -8.61
C THR A 86 0.54 -7.41 -9.20
N ILE A 87 0.77 -6.33 -8.43
CA ILE A 87 1.52 -5.19 -8.96
C ILE A 87 3.01 -5.41 -8.69
N ASP A 88 3.73 -5.63 -9.75
CA ASP A 88 5.18 -5.67 -9.77
C ASP A 88 5.71 -4.24 -9.91
N PHE A 89 6.13 -3.65 -8.79
CA PHE A 89 6.64 -2.27 -8.75
C PHE A 89 7.97 -2.08 -9.48
N THR A 90 8.64 -3.15 -9.89
CA THR A 90 9.84 -3.06 -10.73
C THR A 90 9.49 -2.77 -12.19
N LYS A 91 8.22 -2.95 -12.58
CA LYS A 91 7.71 -2.68 -13.92
C LYS A 91 7.21 -1.25 -14.06
N PRO A 92 7.18 -0.73 -15.30
CA PRO A 92 6.58 0.57 -15.57
C PRO A 92 5.11 0.63 -15.15
N ILE A 93 4.75 1.71 -14.47
CA ILE A 93 3.39 2.01 -14.02
C ILE A 93 3.04 3.44 -14.44
N SER A 94 1.81 3.66 -14.87
CA SER A 94 1.31 4.98 -15.24
C SER A 94 0.47 5.58 -14.11
N VAL A 95 0.72 6.83 -13.76
CA VAL A 95 -0.22 7.69 -13.04
C VAL A 95 -1.15 8.32 -14.08
N TYR A 96 -2.44 8.32 -13.82
CA TYR A 96 -3.45 8.76 -14.79
C TYR A 96 -4.52 9.66 -14.18
N LEU A 97 -5.12 10.47 -15.04
CA LEU A 97 -6.31 11.26 -14.80
C LEU A 97 -7.44 10.81 -15.74
N LEU A 98 -8.55 10.38 -15.17
CA LEU A 98 -9.77 10.02 -15.91
C LEU A 98 -10.89 10.99 -15.52
N LYS A 99 -11.71 11.36 -16.50
CA LYS A 99 -12.94 12.09 -16.28
C LYS A 99 -14.13 11.15 -16.35
N PHE A 100 -15.05 11.27 -15.41
CA PHE A 100 -16.32 10.56 -15.39
C PHE A 100 -17.47 11.56 -15.48
N LYS A 101 -18.47 11.24 -16.28
CA LYS A 101 -19.78 11.91 -16.26
C LYS A 101 -20.70 11.15 -15.33
N LEU A 102 -21.07 11.76 -14.22
CA LEU A 102 -21.97 11.20 -13.22
C LEU A 102 -23.23 12.07 -13.15
N PRO A 103 -24.34 11.57 -12.58
CA PRO A 103 -25.58 12.37 -12.40
C PRO A 103 -25.33 13.67 -11.60
N ILE A 104 -24.31 13.71 -10.77
CA ILE A 104 -23.89 14.86 -9.96
C ILE A 104 -22.96 15.84 -10.72
N GLY A 105 -22.60 15.54 -11.96
CA GLY A 105 -21.67 16.33 -12.78
C GLY A 105 -20.41 15.58 -13.20
N GLU A 106 -19.49 16.31 -13.81
CA GLU A 106 -18.21 15.74 -14.23
C GLU A 106 -17.22 15.70 -13.05
N VAL A 107 -16.60 14.55 -12.85
CA VAL A 107 -15.60 14.33 -11.78
C VAL A 107 -14.30 13.83 -12.38
N LEU A 108 -13.19 14.17 -11.70
CA LEU A 108 -11.84 13.78 -12.04
C LEU A 108 -11.38 12.67 -11.10
N LYS A 109 -10.81 11.60 -11.64
CA LYS A 109 -10.15 10.55 -10.87
C LYS A 109 -8.67 10.52 -11.12
N LEU A 110 -7.91 10.60 -10.03
CA LEU A 110 -6.47 10.30 -9.99
C LEU A 110 -6.28 8.83 -9.61
N GLY A 111 -5.31 8.17 -10.21
CA GLY A 111 -4.94 6.80 -9.87
C GLY A 111 -3.71 6.32 -10.61
N PHE A 112 -3.28 5.08 -10.34
CA PHE A 112 -2.21 4.44 -11.07
C PHE A 112 -2.59 3.06 -11.60
N ALA A 113 -1.96 2.62 -12.69
CA ALA A 113 -2.15 1.30 -13.27
C ALA A 113 -0.97 0.90 -14.17
N MET A 114 -0.74 -0.41 -14.31
CA MET A 114 0.15 -0.97 -15.33
C MET A 114 -0.47 -0.80 -16.73
N ASP A 115 -1.79 -0.97 -16.82
CA ASP A 115 -2.59 -0.75 -18.02
C ASP A 115 -3.82 0.12 -17.67
N VAL A 116 -3.77 1.37 -18.10
CA VAL A 116 -4.81 2.37 -17.84
C VAL A 116 -6.11 2.00 -18.56
N ASN A 117 -6.04 1.43 -19.76
CA ASN A 117 -7.23 1.05 -20.53
C ASN A 117 -8.00 -0.07 -19.84
N SER A 118 -7.32 -1.14 -19.43
CA SER A 118 -7.93 -2.22 -18.64
C SER A 118 -8.46 -1.72 -17.31
N ARG A 119 -7.82 -0.73 -16.68
CA ARG A 119 -8.26 -0.14 -15.42
C ARG A 119 -9.53 0.65 -15.59
N ARG A 120 -9.63 1.45 -16.67
CA ARG A 120 -10.83 2.23 -17.02
C ARG A 120 -12.09 1.37 -17.07
N LEU A 121 -12.00 0.20 -17.69
CA LEU A 121 -13.14 -0.73 -17.84
C LEU A 121 -13.63 -1.33 -16.51
N ARG A 122 -12.82 -1.31 -15.46
CA ARG A 122 -13.15 -1.91 -14.15
C ARG A 122 -13.97 -0.99 -13.22
N TYR A 123 -14.22 0.25 -13.60
CA TYR A 123 -14.96 1.17 -12.73
C TYR A 123 -16.47 0.93 -12.75
N GLY A 124 -16.99 0.03 -13.60
CA GLY A 124 -18.40 -0.37 -13.63
C GLY A 124 -19.35 0.74 -14.04
N LEU A 125 -18.82 1.80 -14.63
CA LEU A 125 -19.61 2.88 -15.20
C LEU A 125 -19.75 2.60 -16.69
N ASP A 126 -20.97 2.37 -17.13
CA ASP A 126 -21.31 2.07 -18.52
C ASP A 126 -20.83 3.18 -19.47
N GLY A 127 -19.61 3.03 -19.96
CA GLY A 127 -19.13 3.74 -21.15
C GLY A 127 -18.60 5.15 -20.99
N GLU A 128 -18.58 5.78 -19.81
CA GLU A 128 -18.35 7.24 -19.71
C GLU A 128 -17.07 7.67 -18.98
N ALA A 129 -16.03 6.84 -18.96
CA ALA A 129 -14.71 7.27 -18.50
C ALA A 129 -13.88 7.81 -19.67
N GLU A 130 -13.66 9.11 -19.70
CA GLU A 130 -12.79 9.77 -20.66
C GLU A 130 -11.35 9.80 -20.14
N TYR A 131 -10.42 9.38 -20.96
CA TYR A 131 -9.00 9.49 -20.66
C TYR A 131 -8.52 10.92 -20.94
N LEU A 132 -8.01 11.60 -19.90
CA LEU A 132 -7.53 12.97 -20.03
C LEU A 132 -6.00 13.06 -20.11
N TYR A 133 -5.29 12.32 -19.22
CA TYR A 133 -3.83 12.40 -19.13
C TYR A 133 -3.24 11.16 -18.45
N SER A 134 -2.03 10.77 -18.83
CA SER A 134 -1.17 9.92 -18.01
C SER A 134 0.30 10.16 -18.25
N ARG A 135 1.10 9.76 -17.27
CA ARG A 135 2.55 9.68 -17.35
C ARG A 135 3.01 8.31 -16.85
N THR A 136 3.83 7.63 -17.65
CA THR A 136 4.42 6.34 -17.30
C THR A 136 5.77 6.56 -16.62
N PHE A 137 5.99 5.89 -15.51
CA PHE A 137 7.22 5.86 -14.74
C PHE A 137 7.89 4.52 -14.96
N SER A 138 9.21 4.50 -15.12
CA SER A 138 10.01 3.27 -15.28
C SER A 138 10.01 2.44 -13.99
N SER A 139 9.96 3.11 -12.83
CA SER A 139 9.75 2.50 -11.52
C SER A 139 8.30 2.64 -11.11
N GLY A 140 7.62 1.52 -10.89
CA GLY A 140 6.25 1.53 -10.37
C GLY A 140 6.15 2.12 -8.97
N GLN A 141 7.24 2.06 -8.18
CA GLN A 141 7.28 2.68 -6.86
C GLN A 141 7.17 4.21 -6.95
N ASP A 142 7.82 4.84 -7.94
CA ASP A 142 7.75 6.29 -8.12
C ASP A 142 6.32 6.73 -8.48
N ALA A 143 5.64 5.96 -9.34
CA ALA A 143 4.23 6.21 -9.68
C ALA A 143 3.32 6.16 -8.45
N VAL A 144 3.49 5.15 -7.60
CA VAL A 144 2.69 4.99 -6.37
C VAL A 144 3.00 6.07 -5.34
N ASN A 145 4.26 6.44 -5.19
CA ASN A 145 4.66 7.52 -4.28
C ASN A 145 4.06 8.86 -4.73
N LEU A 146 4.17 9.17 -6.02
CA LEU A 146 3.56 10.38 -6.57
C LEU A 146 2.05 10.43 -6.36
N GLU A 147 1.33 9.36 -6.72
CA GLU A 147 -0.13 9.30 -6.54
C GLU A 147 -0.52 9.50 -5.07
N ARG A 148 0.19 8.85 -4.15
CA ARG A 148 -0.04 9.02 -2.71
C ARG A 148 0.22 10.46 -2.26
N ASN A 149 1.36 11.04 -2.63
CA ASN A 149 1.73 12.41 -2.26
C ASN A 149 0.70 13.42 -2.76
N LEU A 150 0.17 13.23 -3.99
CA LEU A 150 -0.89 14.06 -4.53
C LEU A 150 -2.21 13.90 -3.75
N HIS A 151 -2.54 12.68 -3.36
CA HIS A 151 -3.70 12.42 -2.52
C HIS A 151 -3.57 13.05 -1.13
N ASP A 152 -2.42 13.02 -0.52
CA ASP A 152 -2.18 13.63 0.79
C ASP A 152 -2.16 15.17 0.68
N LYS A 153 -1.49 15.72 -0.35
CA LYS A 153 -1.41 17.16 -0.60
C LYS A 153 -2.78 17.81 -0.83
N TYR A 154 -3.68 17.10 -1.51
CA TYR A 154 -4.99 17.62 -1.91
C TYR A 154 -6.15 16.91 -1.20
N VAL A 155 -5.93 16.40 0.00
CA VAL A 155 -6.93 15.63 0.76
C VAL A 155 -8.22 16.40 0.98
N ASP A 156 -8.14 17.70 1.29
CA ASP A 156 -9.29 18.57 1.55
C ASP A 156 -10.09 18.96 0.30
N LEU A 157 -9.53 18.71 -0.88
CA LEU A 157 -10.18 18.97 -2.18
C LEU A 157 -10.81 17.73 -2.79
N ARG A 158 -10.75 16.58 -2.10
CA ARG A 158 -11.44 15.37 -2.56
C ARG A 158 -12.95 15.52 -2.43
N LEU A 159 -13.64 14.89 -3.34
CA LEU A 159 -15.10 14.75 -3.24
C LEU A 159 -15.47 13.81 -2.09
N ASP A 160 -16.62 14.07 -1.49
CA ASP A 160 -17.11 13.23 -0.37
C ASP A 160 -17.23 11.77 -0.79
N LYS A 161 -16.57 10.88 -0.04
CA LYS A 161 -16.50 9.45 -0.34
C LYS A 161 -17.87 8.75 -0.28
N ASN A 162 -18.78 9.21 0.59
CA ASN A 162 -20.09 8.59 0.74
C ASN A 162 -20.98 8.97 -0.43
N LEU A 163 -20.87 10.21 -0.91
CA LEU A 163 -21.53 10.66 -2.13
C LEU A 163 -20.99 9.87 -3.33
N MET A 164 -19.68 9.79 -3.50
CA MET A 164 -19.06 9.11 -4.64
C MET A 164 -19.34 7.60 -4.67
N ASN A 165 -19.44 6.94 -3.50
CA ASN A 165 -19.77 5.53 -3.40
C ASN A 165 -21.18 5.17 -3.92
N GLN A 166 -22.09 6.15 -4.03
CA GLN A 166 -23.41 5.94 -4.62
C GLN A 166 -23.34 5.78 -6.14
N TYR A 167 -22.30 6.30 -6.78
CA TYR A 167 -22.15 6.36 -8.24
C TYR A 167 -21.01 5.50 -8.78
N MET A 168 -20.06 5.09 -7.94
CA MET A 168 -18.87 4.34 -8.36
C MET A 168 -18.68 3.10 -7.50
N ALA A 169 -18.64 1.93 -8.11
CA ALA A 169 -18.40 0.68 -7.40
C ALA A 169 -16.97 0.57 -6.82
N ASN A 170 -16.00 1.24 -7.44
CA ASN A 170 -14.59 1.20 -7.03
C ASN A 170 -13.92 2.55 -7.24
N GLY A 171 -12.90 2.85 -6.43
CA GLY A 171 -12.06 4.04 -6.59
C GLY A 171 -12.75 5.36 -6.24
N PHE A 172 -13.87 5.31 -5.55
CA PHE A 172 -14.65 6.48 -5.13
C PHE A 172 -13.94 7.38 -4.11
N THR A 173 -12.88 6.91 -3.47
CA THR A 173 -12.10 7.68 -2.48
C THR A 173 -11.05 8.60 -3.09
N GLU A 174 -10.83 8.51 -4.41
CA GLU A 174 -9.73 9.15 -5.13
C GLU A 174 -10.26 10.11 -6.21
N CYS A 175 -11.43 10.71 -5.94
CA CYS A 175 -12.14 11.61 -6.87
C CYS A 175 -12.00 13.07 -6.44
N TYR A 176 -11.90 13.94 -7.45
CA TYR A 176 -11.74 15.38 -7.31
C TYR A 176 -12.72 16.12 -8.21
N PRO A 177 -13.03 17.39 -7.91
CA PRO A 177 -13.73 18.26 -8.86
C PRO A 177 -12.92 18.41 -10.15
N LEU A 178 -13.60 18.55 -11.31
CA LEU A 178 -12.93 18.61 -12.60
C LEU A 178 -11.97 19.80 -12.74
N TYR A 179 -12.20 20.90 -12.03
CA TYR A 179 -11.30 22.08 -12.06
C TYR A 179 -9.87 21.76 -11.55
N MET A 180 -9.68 20.66 -10.81
CA MET A 180 -8.38 20.19 -10.37
C MET A 180 -7.52 19.59 -11.50
N PHE A 181 -8.07 19.42 -12.69
CA PHE A 181 -7.36 18.76 -13.79
C PHE A 181 -6.03 19.41 -14.12
N SER A 182 -6.01 20.72 -14.36
CA SER A 182 -4.78 21.44 -14.72
C SER A 182 -3.73 21.37 -13.62
N VAL A 183 -4.15 21.47 -12.36
CA VAL A 183 -3.26 21.39 -11.19
C VAL A 183 -2.63 20.01 -11.10
N LEU A 184 -3.43 18.94 -11.11
CA LEU A 184 -2.92 17.57 -11.01
C LEU A 184 -2.09 17.17 -12.23
N GLN A 185 -2.46 17.63 -13.43
CA GLN A 185 -1.69 17.39 -14.65
C GLN A 185 -0.28 18.00 -14.54
N GLU A 186 -0.18 19.24 -14.08
CA GLU A 186 1.10 19.95 -13.93
C GLU A 186 1.99 19.28 -12.88
N GLU A 187 1.42 18.87 -11.74
CA GLU A 187 2.14 18.11 -10.71
C GLU A 187 2.70 16.79 -11.24
N ILE A 188 1.86 16.02 -11.97
CA ILE A 188 2.31 14.76 -12.58
C ILE A 188 3.39 15.00 -13.63
N LYS A 189 3.25 16.05 -14.45
CA LYS A 189 4.19 16.41 -15.50
C LYS A 189 5.55 16.82 -14.97
N ASN A 190 5.57 17.59 -13.87
CA ASN A 190 6.79 18.18 -13.32
C ASN A 190 7.42 17.34 -12.20
N TYR A 191 6.83 16.20 -11.85
CA TYR A 191 7.40 15.33 -10.82
C TYR A 191 8.80 14.85 -11.22
N ASN A 192 9.79 15.25 -10.44
CA ASN A 192 11.17 14.81 -10.56
C ASN A 192 11.58 14.15 -9.24
N LYS A 193 12.25 13.01 -9.32
CA LYS A 193 12.71 12.21 -8.19
C LYS A 193 13.62 12.98 -7.20
N GLU A 194 14.20 14.07 -7.64
CA GLU A 194 15.21 14.82 -6.88
C GLU A 194 14.64 15.81 -5.85
N THR A 195 13.31 15.98 -5.78
CA THR A 195 12.67 16.93 -4.86
C THR A 195 12.27 16.30 -3.50
N GLU A 196 12.58 15.04 -3.23
CA GLU A 196 12.16 14.37 -1.99
C GLU A 196 13.14 14.49 -0.81
N PHE A 197 14.20 15.31 -0.92
CA PHE A 197 15.14 15.52 0.20
C PHE A 197 15.34 17.01 0.49
N VAL A 198 14.36 17.62 1.15
CA VAL A 198 14.56 18.83 1.97
C VAL A 198 13.78 18.67 3.26
#